data_5cc9a57d9f757b58186535df7150b40f
#
_entry.id   5cc9a57d9f757b58186535df7150b40f
#
_cell.length_a   1.000
_cell.length_b   1.000
_cell.length_c   1.000
_cell.angle_alpha   90.00
_cell.angle_beta   90.00
_cell.angle_gamma   90.00
#
_symmetry.space_group_name_H-M   'P 1'
#
loop_
_entity.id
_entity.type
_entity.pdbx_description
1 polymer ?
#
loop_
_entity_poly.entity_id
_entity_poly.type
_entity_poly.pdbx_seq_one_letter_code
_entity_poly.pdbx_strand_id
1 'polypeptide(L)'
;MMIRGQNDRQFASDNYAGICPEAWASLHNSNQGHARGYGDDHWTAKASDLIRDLFEIPCEVFFVFNGTAANSLSLASLCQSYHSILCHETAHVETDECGAPEFFSNGTKVLLLSGENGKIDPAAIDRMVRRRTDIHYPKPRVVSVTQATELGTVYSAQELDAIGEMCRRWDLRLHMDGARFANAVAALGVSPKETTWKAGVDVLCFGGSKNGMALGEAVVFFNRELAREFDYRCKQSGQLASKMRFLSAPWVGMLQDGAWLRHAQHANAMAAHLEQSLRSLPEIKLLFPRQANSVFVELPAPVRDEMYKRGWMFYNFIGKGGCRLMCAWDTTEEDVNKFIADLKELLRAGAKPA
;
A
#
# COMPACT_ATOMS: atom_id res chain seq x y z
N MET A 1 -19.56 -23.01 -19.86
CA MET A 1 -18.13 -22.89 -20.18
C MET A 1 -17.43 -22.47 -18.89
N MET A 2 -16.81 -23.39 -18.16
CA MET A 2 -16.03 -23.02 -16.96
C MET A 2 -14.83 -22.21 -17.43
N ILE A 3 -14.71 -20.99 -16.88
CA ILE A 3 -13.52 -20.17 -17.07
C ILE A 3 -12.38 -20.91 -16.35
N ARG A 4 -11.44 -21.48 -17.12
CA ARG A 4 -10.19 -22.01 -16.55
C ARG A 4 -9.47 -20.85 -15.87
N GLY A 5 -9.26 -20.95 -14.55
CA GLY A 5 -8.35 -20.06 -13.85
C GLY A 5 -8.74 -19.55 -12.48
N GLN A 6 -9.74 -20.10 -11.78
CA GLN A 6 -9.78 -19.90 -10.34
C GLN A 6 -8.72 -20.81 -9.72
N ASN A 7 -7.59 -20.20 -9.34
CA ASN A 7 -6.58 -20.88 -8.56
C ASN A 7 -6.73 -20.45 -7.11
N ASP A 8 -7.33 -21.30 -6.30
CA ASP A 8 -7.55 -21.08 -4.87
C ASP A 8 -6.24 -21.19 -4.04
N ARG A 9 -5.12 -21.52 -4.70
CA ARG A 9 -3.81 -21.73 -4.07
C ARG A 9 -2.90 -20.54 -4.29
N GLN A 10 -3.22 -19.42 -3.64
CA GLN A 10 -2.46 -18.19 -3.85
C GLN A 10 -2.07 -17.48 -2.54
N PHE A 11 -0.81 -17.06 -2.47
CA PHE A 11 -0.24 -16.10 -1.53
C PHE A 11 0.67 -15.10 -2.28
N ALA A 12 0.39 -14.85 -3.56
CA ALA A 12 1.23 -13.97 -4.38
C ALA A 12 0.94 -12.49 -4.08
N SER A 13 -0.35 -12.13 -4.07
CA SER A 13 -0.74 -10.73 -3.89
C SER A 13 -2.18 -10.59 -3.39
N ASP A 14 -2.41 -9.59 -2.56
CA ASP A 14 -3.74 -9.09 -2.21
C ASP A 14 -4.49 -8.46 -3.40
N ASN A 15 -3.79 -8.14 -4.49
CA ASN A 15 -4.42 -7.76 -5.76
C ASN A 15 -5.13 -8.91 -6.50
N TYR A 16 -4.94 -10.17 -6.07
CA TYR A 16 -5.54 -11.33 -6.73
C TYR A 16 -6.90 -11.69 -6.15
N ALA A 17 -7.24 -11.13 -4.99
CA ALA A 17 -8.56 -11.26 -4.40
C ALA A 17 -9.65 -10.58 -5.25
N GLY A 18 -10.87 -11.07 -5.10
CA GLY A 18 -12.05 -10.46 -5.72
C GLY A 18 -12.51 -9.18 -5.02
N ILE A 19 -13.65 -8.66 -5.45
CA ILE A 19 -14.30 -7.51 -4.80
C ILE A 19 -15.04 -8.01 -3.56
N CYS A 20 -14.86 -7.34 -2.43
CA CYS A 20 -15.58 -7.66 -1.21
C CYS A 20 -17.08 -7.31 -1.31
N PRO A 21 -17.95 -7.99 -0.55
CA PRO A 21 -19.40 -7.80 -0.65
C PRO A 21 -19.86 -6.36 -0.46
N GLU A 22 -19.27 -5.62 0.46
CA GLU A 22 -19.66 -4.24 0.78
C GLU A 22 -19.33 -3.28 -0.37
N ALA A 23 -18.15 -3.41 -0.96
CA ALA A 23 -17.73 -2.63 -2.13
C ALA A 23 -18.61 -2.97 -3.34
N TRP A 24 -18.89 -4.27 -3.55
CA TRP A 24 -19.75 -4.72 -4.66
C TRP A 24 -21.19 -4.21 -4.52
N ALA A 25 -21.78 -4.32 -3.33
CA ALA A 25 -23.14 -3.83 -3.08
C ALA A 25 -23.24 -2.32 -3.34
N SER A 26 -22.26 -1.54 -2.89
CA SER A 26 -22.24 -0.10 -3.11
C SER A 26 -22.05 0.26 -4.58
N LEU A 27 -21.18 -0.46 -5.28
CA LEU A 27 -20.99 -0.33 -6.73
C LEU A 27 -22.28 -0.64 -7.49
N HIS A 28 -22.96 -1.74 -7.16
CA HIS A 28 -24.24 -2.13 -7.76
C HIS A 28 -25.30 -1.04 -7.52
N ASN A 29 -25.41 -0.52 -6.30
CA ASN A 29 -26.38 0.52 -5.97
C ASN A 29 -26.08 1.84 -6.71
N SER A 30 -24.82 2.16 -6.98
CA SER A 30 -24.44 3.34 -7.75
C SER A 30 -24.83 3.28 -9.24
N ASN A 31 -25.17 2.08 -9.74
CA ASN A 31 -25.59 1.88 -11.14
C ASN A 31 -27.07 2.21 -11.38
N GLN A 32 -27.72 2.93 -10.48
CA GLN A 32 -29.13 3.36 -10.61
C GLN A 32 -29.20 4.78 -11.15
N GLY A 33 -30.12 4.98 -12.13
CA GLY A 33 -30.45 6.30 -12.66
C GLY A 33 -29.28 7.04 -13.33
N HIS A 34 -29.42 8.37 -13.40
CA HIS A 34 -28.43 9.27 -13.97
C HIS A 34 -27.76 10.10 -12.87
N ALA A 35 -26.47 10.31 -12.98
CA ALA A 35 -25.70 11.20 -12.10
C ALA A 35 -24.75 12.06 -12.94
N ARG A 36 -24.41 13.25 -12.44
CA ARG A 36 -23.42 14.11 -13.08
C ARG A 36 -22.08 13.42 -13.18
N GLY A 37 -21.30 13.81 -14.17
CA GLY A 37 -19.98 13.24 -14.42
C GLY A 37 -18.88 13.92 -13.63
N TYR A 38 -17.67 13.35 -13.74
CA TYR A 38 -16.42 13.96 -13.30
C TYR A 38 -16.34 14.29 -11.80
N GLY A 39 -17.04 13.54 -10.96
CA GLY A 39 -17.04 13.71 -9.50
C GLY A 39 -18.10 14.66 -8.95
N ASP A 40 -18.91 15.30 -9.80
CA ASP A 40 -20.04 16.14 -9.38
C ASP A 40 -21.30 15.28 -9.14
N ASP A 41 -21.15 14.22 -8.35
CA ASP A 41 -22.20 13.26 -8.04
C ASP A 41 -22.28 12.94 -6.54
N HIS A 42 -23.45 12.45 -6.12
CA HIS A 42 -23.73 12.15 -4.72
C HIS A 42 -22.77 11.09 -4.12
N TRP A 43 -22.36 10.09 -4.89
CA TRP A 43 -21.51 9.01 -4.40
C TRP A 43 -20.10 9.52 -4.08
N THR A 44 -19.57 10.35 -4.98
CA THR A 44 -18.26 10.99 -4.82
C THR A 44 -18.27 11.95 -3.61
N ALA A 45 -19.32 12.74 -3.46
CA ALA A 45 -19.48 13.61 -2.29
C ALA A 45 -19.53 12.79 -1.00
N LYS A 46 -20.39 11.76 -0.93
CA LYS A 46 -20.53 10.90 0.25
C LYS A 46 -19.23 10.17 0.62
N ALA A 47 -18.52 9.62 -0.36
CA ALA A 47 -17.23 8.97 -0.11
C ALA A 47 -16.20 9.95 0.45
N SER A 48 -16.14 11.17 -0.08
CA SER A 48 -15.25 12.22 0.41
C SER A 48 -15.58 12.65 1.84
N ASP A 49 -16.87 12.76 2.18
CA ASP A 49 -17.31 13.10 3.54
C ASP A 49 -16.95 11.99 4.54
N LEU A 50 -17.16 10.71 4.19
CA LEU A 50 -16.76 9.58 5.02
C LEU A 50 -15.25 9.54 5.27
N ILE A 51 -14.44 9.95 4.28
CA ILE A 51 -12.98 10.06 4.45
C ILE A 51 -12.64 11.23 5.40
N ARG A 52 -13.30 12.38 5.28
CA ARG A 52 -13.12 13.51 6.21
C ARG A 52 -13.48 13.12 7.64
N ASP A 53 -14.59 12.41 7.81
CA ASP A 53 -15.02 11.90 9.11
C ASP A 53 -14.03 10.88 9.69
N LEU A 54 -13.49 10.00 8.85
CA LEU A 54 -12.48 9.02 9.26
C LEU A 54 -11.20 9.66 9.81
N PHE A 55 -10.74 10.73 9.19
CA PHE A 55 -9.53 11.43 9.60
C PHE A 55 -9.80 12.57 10.59
N GLU A 56 -11.06 12.92 10.83
CA GLU A 56 -11.48 13.98 11.77
C GLU A 56 -10.84 15.35 11.48
N ILE A 57 -10.67 15.69 10.20
CA ILE A 57 -10.09 16.96 9.73
C ILE A 57 -10.67 17.34 8.37
N PRO A 58 -10.88 18.64 8.09
CA PRO A 58 -11.14 19.11 6.73
C PRO A 58 -9.94 18.79 5.82
N CYS A 59 -10.17 17.97 4.78
CA CYS A 59 -9.17 17.58 3.80
C CYS A 59 -9.75 17.60 2.38
N GLU A 60 -8.88 17.68 1.37
CA GLU A 60 -9.29 17.51 -0.03
C GLU A 60 -9.09 16.05 -0.46
N VAL A 61 -10.10 15.48 -1.12
CA VAL A 61 -10.13 14.06 -1.48
C VAL A 61 -10.36 13.93 -2.98
N PHE A 62 -9.49 13.16 -3.63
CA PHE A 62 -9.59 12.84 -5.06
C PHE A 62 -9.52 11.33 -5.25
N PHE A 63 -10.32 10.81 -6.19
CA PHE A 63 -10.31 9.39 -6.52
C PHE A 63 -9.60 9.17 -7.84
N VAL A 64 -8.63 8.26 -7.85
CA VAL A 64 -7.82 7.90 -9.01
C VAL A 64 -7.86 6.39 -9.23
N PHE A 65 -7.46 5.94 -10.42
CA PHE A 65 -7.64 4.56 -10.85
C PHE A 65 -6.79 3.55 -10.06
N ASN A 66 -5.52 3.87 -9.78
CA ASN A 66 -4.57 2.96 -9.14
C ASN A 66 -3.52 3.69 -8.28
N GLY A 67 -2.71 2.91 -7.54
CA GLY A 67 -1.67 3.41 -6.65
C GLY A 67 -0.58 4.19 -7.35
N THR A 68 -0.14 3.75 -8.54
CA THR A 68 0.88 4.47 -9.33
C THR A 68 0.41 5.88 -9.69
N ALA A 69 -0.85 6.03 -10.10
CA ALA A 69 -1.42 7.36 -10.36
C ALA A 69 -1.51 8.19 -9.07
N ALA A 70 -1.93 7.58 -7.95
CA ALA A 70 -2.03 8.26 -6.67
C ALA A 70 -0.65 8.80 -6.22
N ASN A 71 0.37 7.95 -6.21
CA ASN A 71 1.73 8.33 -5.83
C ASN A 71 2.33 9.38 -6.78
N SER A 72 2.30 9.10 -8.08
CA SER A 72 2.95 9.96 -9.08
C SER A 72 2.34 11.36 -9.13
N LEU A 73 1.01 11.48 -9.09
CA LEU A 73 0.34 12.78 -9.17
C LEU A 73 0.45 13.57 -7.88
N SER A 74 0.36 12.91 -6.71
CA SER A 74 0.56 13.56 -5.42
C SER A 74 1.99 14.08 -5.28
N LEU A 75 3.00 13.26 -5.59
CA LEU A 75 4.40 13.68 -5.61
C LEU A 75 4.64 14.83 -6.59
N ALA A 76 4.04 14.79 -7.77
CA ALA A 76 4.11 15.87 -8.76
C ALA A 76 3.47 17.18 -8.28
N SER A 77 2.47 17.13 -7.38
CA SER A 77 1.89 18.35 -6.79
C SER A 77 2.80 18.96 -5.71
N LEU A 78 3.68 18.16 -5.11
CA LEU A 78 4.60 18.59 -4.05
C LEU A 78 5.95 19.11 -4.58
N CYS A 79 6.29 18.81 -5.84
CA CYS A 79 7.63 19.00 -6.41
C CYS A 79 7.64 19.95 -7.62
N GLN A 80 8.79 20.58 -7.79
CA GLN A 80 9.22 21.17 -9.06
C GLN A 80 10.32 20.28 -9.65
N SER A 81 10.58 20.38 -10.97
CA SER A 81 11.55 19.51 -11.67
C SER A 81 12.98 19.50 -11.10
N TYR A 82 13.39 20.58 -10.40
CA TYR A 82 14.70 20.68 -9.75
C TYR A 82 14.72 20.16 -8.30
N HIS A 83 13.59 19.66 -7.80
CA HIS A 83 13.49 19.04 -6.47
C HIS A 83 13.95 17.58 -6.50
N SER A 84 14.04 16.99 -5.31
CA SER A 84 14.19 15.55 -5.14
C SER A 84 13.21 15.02 -4.10
N ILE A 85 12.85 13.75 -4.30
CA ILE A 85 12.01 12.94 -3.41
C ILE A 85 12.94 11.99 -2.66
N LEU A 86 12.83 11.94 -1.34
CA LEU A 86 13.57 11.03 -0.48
C LEU A 86 12.67 9.85 -0.13
N CYS A 87 13.06 8.62 -0.43
CA CYS A 87 12.31 7.42 -0.06
C CYS A 87 13.24 6.28 0.36
N HIS A 88 12.69 5.23 0.97
CA HIS A 88 13.45 4.02 1.24
C HIS A 88 13.83 3.31 -0.06
N GLU A 89 14.97 2.61 -0.10
CA GLU A 89 15.46 1.90 -1.29
C GLU A 89 14.52 0.78 -1.79
N THR A 90 13.62 0.28 -0.94
CA THR A 90 12.60 -0.70 -1.32
C THR A 90 11.23 -0.07 -1.62
N ALA A 91 11.10 1.25 -1.53
CA ALA A 91 9.82 1.94 -1.76
C ALA A 91 9.30 1.69 -3.17
N HIS A 92 7.99 1.46 -3.29
CA HIS A 92 7.32 1.16 -4.56
C HIS A 92 7.55 2.27 -5.61
N VAL A 93 7.58 3.53 -5.19
CA VAL A 93 7.87 4.69 -6.05
C VAL A 93 9.25 4.63 -6.72
N GLU A 94 10.19 3.89 -6.16
CA GLU A 94 11.52 3.64 -6.75
C GLU A 94 11.54 2.36 -7.57
N THR A 95 10.96 1.27 -7.01
CA THR A 95 11.24 -0.08 -7.52
C THR A 95 10.23 -0.58 -8.54
N ASP A 96 8.98 -0.09 -8.53
CA ASP A 96 7.87 -0.75 -9.25
C ASP A 96 6.84 0.22 -9.88
N GLU A 97 7.23 1.45 -10.18
CA GLU A 97 6.37 2.43 -10.87
C GLU A 97 6.94 2.90 -12.22
N CYS A 98 7.95 2.23 -12.74
CA CYS A 98 8.48 2.44 -14.09
C CYS A 98 8.86 3.92 -14.39
N GLY A 99 9.35 4.67 -13.40
CA GLY A 99 9.69 6.09 -13.54
C GLY A 99 8.48 7.03 -13.65
N ALA A 100 7.29 6.59 -13.27
CA ALA A 100 6.08 7.43 -13.31
C ALA A 100 6.17 8.66 -12.37
N PRO A 101 6.70 8.55 -11.13
CA PRO A 101 6.90 9.72 -10.28
C PRO A 101 7.76 10.80 -10.94
N GLU A 102 8.86 10.42 -11.56
CA GLU A 102 9.76 11.32 -12.29
C GLU A 102 9.10 11.91 -13.53
N PHE A 103 8.36 11.08 -14.29
CA PHE A 103 7.67 11.52 -15.50
C PHE A 103 6.63 12.60 -15.20
N PHE A 104 5.74 12.35 -14.24
CA PHE A 104 4.65 13.28 -13.90
C PHE A 104 5.13 14.53 -13.15
N SER A 105 6.28 14.45 -12.46
CA SER A 105 6.90 15.61 -11.80
C SER A 105 7.90 16.38 -12.69
N ASN A 106 7.93 16.10 -13.99
CA ASN A 106 8.82 16.74 -14.98
C ASN A 106 10.32 16.51 -14.69
N GLY A 107 10.67 15.32 -14.20
CA GLY A 107 12.07 14.92 -14.00
C GLY A 107 12.61 15.13 -12.58
N THR A 108 11.76 15.21 -11.57
CA THR A 108 12.19 15.21 -10.16
C THR A 108 13.02 13.95 -9.88
N LYS A 109 14.16 14.10 -9.21
CA LYS A 109 15.04 12.97 -8.90
C LYS A 109 14.61 12.25 -7.63
N VAL A 110 14.51 10.93 -7.68
CA VAL A 110 14.38 10.08 -6.48
C VAL A 110 15.78 9.86 -5.87
N LEU A 111 15.90 10.04 -4.57
CA LEU A 111 17.12 9.83 -3.79
C LEU A 111 16.84 8.82 -2.68
N LEU A 112 17.63 7.75 -2.64
CA LEU A 112 17.40 6.63 -1.76
C LEU A 112 17.96 6.88 -0.36
N LEU A 113 17.16 6.52 0.62
CA LEU A 113 17.54 6.47 2.03
C LEU A 113 17.56 5.01 2.49
N SER A 114 18.54 4.68 3.32
CA SER A 114 18.60 3.39 3.99
C SER A 114 17.84 3.41 5.31
N GLY A 115 17.47 2.22 5.76
CA GLY A 115 16.88 1.98 7.07
C GLY A 115 16.55 0.49 7.25
N GLU A 116 16.33 0.09 8.47
CA GLU A 116 16.05 -1.31 8.76
C GLU A 116 14.60 -1.67 8.47
N ASN A 117 14.38 -2.87 7.96
CA ASN A 117 13.04 -3.44 7.77
C ASN A 117 12.12 -2.59 6.86
N GLY A 118 12.68 -1.91 5.84
CA GLY A 118 11.91 -1.07 4.92
C GLY A 118 11.52 0.31 5.47
N LYS A 119 12.02 0.69 6.64
CA LYS A 119 11.72 1.96 7.29
C LYS A 119 12.86 2.95 7.13
N ILE A 120 12.54 4.21 6.84
CA ILE A 120 13.51 5.30 6.77
C ILE A 120 14.03 5.62 8.19
N ASP A 121 15.35 5.68 8.35
CA ASP A 121 15.98 6.27 9.52
C ASP A 121 15.86 7.81 9.46
N PRO A 122 15.24 8.49 10.44
CA PRO A 122 15.16 9.95 10.47
C PRO A 122 16.53 10.65 10.35
N ALA A 123 17.60 10.05 10.91
CA ALA A 123 18.94 10.58 10.76
C ALA A 123 19.46 10.50 9.30
N ALA A 124 18.96 9.56 8.49
CA ALA A 124 19.30 9.49 7.08
C ALA A 124 18.72 10.68 6.29
N ILE A 125 17.56 11.19 6.70
CA ILE A 125 16.96 12.41 6.12
C ILE A 125 17.90 13.60 6.39
N ASP A 126 18.31 13.80 7.64
CA ASP A 126 19.23 14.90 8.03
C ASP A 126 20.55 14.82 7.24
N ARG A 127 21.14 13.63 7.16
CA ARG A 127 22.37 13.41 6.39
C ARG A 127 22.20 13.73 4.91
N MET A 128 21.07 13.33 4.30
CA MET A 128 20.80 13.56 2.88
C MET A 128 20.58 15.04 2.58
N VAL A 129 19.82 15.76 3.38
CA VAL A 129 19.56 17.20 3.21
C VAL A 129 20.86 18.01 3.36
N ARG A 130 21.73 17.65 4.32
CA ARG A 130 23.02 18.31 4.54
C ARG A 130 24.10 17.92 3.55
N ARG A 131 23.94 16.84 2.80
CA ARG A 131 24.96 16.31 1.89
C ARG A 131 25.44 17.34 0.87
N ARG A 132 24.50 18.09 0.29
CA ARG A 132 24.78 19.20 -0.62
C ARG A 132 23.65 20.22 -0.56
N THR A 133 24.04 21.50 -0.44
CA THR A 133 23.11 22.63 -0.37
C THR A 133 23.35 23.66 -1.48
N ASP A 134 24.29 23.36 -2.38
CA ASP A 134 24.61 24.21 -3.52
C ASP A 134 23.64 23.97 -4.70
N ILE A 135 23.58 24.93 -5.62
CA ILE A 135 22.64 24.93 -6.77
C ILE A 135 22.90 23.84 -7.83
N HIS A 136 23.99 23.11 -7.72
CA HIS A 136 24.33 22.02 -8.65
C HIS A 136 23.73 20.67 -8.27
N TYR A 137 22.99 20.60 -7.16
CA TYR A 137 22.37 19.37 -6.67
C TYR A 137 20.85 19.54 -6.51
N PRO A 138 20.03 18.53 -6.87
CA PRO A 138 18.59 18.62 -6.71
C PRO A 138 18.22 18.89 -5.25
N LYS A 139 17.38 19.89 -5.02
CA LYS A 139 16.97 20.30 -3.67
C LYS A 139 15.99 19.30 -3.08
N PRO A 140 16.27 18.63 -1.95
CA PRO A 140 15.31 17.78 -1.26
C PRO A 140 14.03 18.57 -0.95
N ARG A 141 12.87 17.97 -1.24
CA ARG A 141 11.58 18.61 -1.03
C ARG A 141 10.55 17.71 -0.36
N VAL A 142 10.56 16.42 -0.69
CA VAL A 142 9.55 15.47 -0.20
C VAL A 142 10.26 14.29 0.44
N VAL A 143 9.74 13.82 1.58
CA VAL A 143 9.98 12.49 2.12
C VAL A 143 8.75 11.66 1.80
N SER A 144 8.95 10.48 1.19
CA SER A 144 7.90 9.51 0.91
C SER A 144 8.11 8.27 1.78
N VAL A 145 7.12 7.96 2.62
CA VAL A 145 7.08 6.73 3.43
C VAL A 145 6.01 5.79 2.91
N THR A 146 6.19 4.48 3.08
CA THR A 146 5.20 3.46 2.72
C THR A 146 4.61 2.82 3.97
N GLN A 147 3.28 2.80 4.09
CA GLN A 147 2.58 2.27 5.25
C GLN A 147 1.44 1.31 4.81
N ALA A 148 1.53 -0.01 5.09
CA ALA A 148 2.68 -0.75 5.61
C ALA A 148 3.81 -0.84 4.55
N THR A 149 5.05 -1.02 5.02
CA THR A 149 6.22 -1.07 4.14
C THR A 149 6.19 -2.28 3.20
N GLU A 150 6.99 -2.26 2.17
CA GLU A 150 7.13 -3.35 1.19
C GLU A 150 7.66 -4.64 1.84
N LEU A 151 8.30 -4.54 3.01
CA LEU A 151 8.79 -5.68 3.79
C LEU A 151 7.78 -6.15 4.86
N GLY A 152 6.55 -5.65 4.84
CA GLY A 152 5.47 -6.08 5.75
C GLY A 152 5.57 -5.55 7.16
N THR A 153 6.42 -4.56 7.40
CA THR A 153 6.55 -3.85 8.67
C THR A 153 5.66 -2.61 8.70
N VAL A 154 5.47 -2.03 9.87
CA VAL A 154 4.58 -0.89 10.09
C VAL A 154 5.31 0.18 10.88
N TYR A 155 5.31 1.42 10.40
CA TYR A 155 5.77 2.55 11.20
C TYR A 155 4.80 2.76 12.37
N SER A 156 5.33 2.82 13.59
CA SER A 156 4.58 3.29 14.76
C SER A 156 4.29 4.80 14.66
N ALA A 157 3.34 5.29 15.46
CA ALA A 157 3.07 6.73 15.53
C ALA A 157 4.34 7.52 15.93
N GLN A 158 5.14 7.01 16.87
CA GLN A 158 6.39 7.64 17.29
C GLN A 158 7.45 7.69 16.17
N GLU A 159 7.58 6.64 15.35
CA GLU A 159 8.49 6.64 14.21
C GLU A 159 8.05 7.65 13.14
N LEU A 160 6.73 7.76 12.89
CA LEU A 160 6.19 8.76 11.97
C LEU A 160 6.35 10.18 12.51
N ASP A 161 6.14 10.42 13.80
CA ASP A 161 6.38 11.71 14.45
C ASP A 161 7.82 12.16 14.28
N ALA A 162 8.78 11.26 14.47
CA ALA A 162 10.20 11.55 14.30
C ALA A 162 10.55 11.94 12.84
N ILE A 163 9.93 11.26 11.86
CA ILE A 163 10.06 11.64 10.43
C ILE A 163 9.41 13.00 10.19
N GLY A 164 8.21 13.22 10.73
CA GLY A 164 7.49 14.50 10.62
C GLY A 164 8.26 15.68 11.23
N GLU A 165 8.96 15.45 12.35
CA GLU A 165 9.87 16.45 12.94
C GLU A 165 11.03 16.80 12.01
N MET A 166 11.63 15.81 11.36
CA MET A 166 12.67 16.06 10.36
C MET A 166 12.12 16.83 9.15
N CYS A 167 10.91 16.49 8.70
CA CYS A 167 10.26 17.22 7.62
C CYS A 167 10.01 18.70 8.01
N ARG A 168 9.48 18.96 9.17
CA ARG A 168 9.28 20.33 9.70
C ARG A 168 10.59 21.10 9.80
N ARG A 169 11.62 20.46 10.36
CA ARG A 169 12.95 21.07 10.56
C ARG A 169 13.59 21.54 9.26
N TRP A 170 13.38 20.77 8.16
CA TRP A 170 14.02 21.01 6.87
C TRP A 170 13.08 21.59 5.80
N ASP A 171 11.88 22.02 6.16
CA ASP A 171 10.81 22.49 5.24
C ASP A 171 10.56 21.48 4.10
N LEU A 172 10.49 20.20 4.46
CA LEU A 172 10.12 19.11 3.57
C LEU A 172 8.62 18.81 3.71
N ARG A 173 8.04 18.23 2.66
CA ARG A 173 6.71 17.66 2.68
C ARG A 173 6.77 16.18 3.00
N LEU A 174 5.75 15.67 3.68
CA LEU A 174 5.63 14.25 3.99
C LEU A 174 4.49 13.63 3.20
N HIS A 175 4.86 12.76 2.24
CA HIS A 175 3.98 11.92 1.47
C HIS A 175 3.92 10.52 2.09
N MET A 176 2.72 9.92 2.11
CA MET A 176 2.54 8.53 2.54
C MET A 176 1.90 7.70 1.43
N ASP A 177 2.65 6.73 0.91
CA ASP A 177 2.08 5.62 0.16
C ASP A 177 1.33 4.71 1.14
N GLY A 178 0.03 4.75 1.07
CA GLY A 178 -0.89 4.00 1.92
C GLY A 178 -1.57 2.84 1.18
N ALA A 179 -0.90 2.21 0.21
CA ALA A 179 -1.45 1.05 -0.51
C ALA A 179 -1.96 -0.05 0.42
N ARG A 180 -1.39 -0.18 1.63
CA ARG A 180 -1.84 -1.07 2.72
C ARG A 180 -2.07 -0.32 4.03
N PHE A 181 -2.50 0.92 3.95
CA PHE A 181 -2.79 1.76 5.13
C PHE A 181 -3.80 1.11 6.08
N ALA A 182 -4.82 0.46 5.54
CA ALA A 182 -5.80 -0.26 6.35
C ALA A 182 -5.15 -1.35 7.21
N ASN A 183 -4.22 -2.13 6.63
CA ASN A 183 -3.50 -3.19 7.36
C ASN A 183 -2.60 -2.60 8.45
N ALA A 184 -1.97 -1.46 8.20
CA ALA A 184 -1.15 -0.77 9.20
C ALA A 184 -1.98 -0.24 10.36
N VAL A 185 -3.12 0.42 10.09
CA VAL A 185 -4.06 0.89 11.13
C VAL A 185 -4.59 -0.28 11.94
N ALA A 186 -4.98 -1.39 11.28
CA ALA A 186 -5.44 -2.61 11.94
C ALA A 186 -4.36 -3.23 12.85
N ALA A 187 -3.10 -3.17 12.44
CA ALA A 187 -1.97 -3.69 13.23
C ALA A 187 -1.65 -2.81 14.44
N LEU A 188 -1.72 -1.51 14.30
CA LEU A 188 -1.40 -0.54 15.36
C LEU A 188 -2.53 -0.38 16.37
N GLY A 189 -3.79 -0.59 15.97
CA GLY A 189 -4.95 -0.40 16.84
C GLY A 189 -5.17 1.07 17.26
N VAL A 190 -4.68 2.02 16.47
CA VAL A 190 -4.80 3.46 16.73
C VAL A 190 -5.73 4.13 15.73
N SER A 191 -6.21 5.34 16.06
CA SER A 191 -7.00 6.13 15.11
C SER A 191 -6.15 6.50 13.88
N PRO A 192 -6.73 6.48 12.65
CA PRO A 192 -6.04 6.88 11.42
C PRO A 192 -5.33 8.23 11.49
N LYS A 193 -5.90 9.20 12.20
CA LYS A 193 -5.31 10.53 12.38
C LYS A 193 -3.95 10.53 13.08
N GLU A 194 -3.72 9.57 14.01
CA GLU A 194 -2.47 9.50 14.78
C GLU A 194 -1.28 9.10 13.90
N THR A 195 -1.52 8.35 12.84
CA THR A 195 -0.49 7.89 11.90
C THR A 195 -0.49 8.65 10.58
N THR A 196 -1.21 9.77 10.51
CA THR A 196 -1.27 10.62 9.32
C THR A 196 -1.00 12.08 9.66
N TRP A 197 -2.00 12.94 9.58
CA TRP A 197 -1.80 14.38 9.67
C TRP A 197 -1.25 14.84 11.04
N LYS A 198 -1.55 14.16 12.13
CA LYS A 198 -0.97 14.47 13.45
C LYS A 198 0.54 14.20 13.47
N ALA A 199 0.99 13.15 12.79
CA ALA A 199 2.42 12.87 12.60
C ALA A 199 3.08 13.75 11.53
N GLY A 200 2.34 14.64 10.88
CA GLY A 200 2.85 15.60 9.91
C GLY A 200 2.72 15.17 8.45
N VAL A 201 1.95 14.12 8.14
CA VAL A 201 1.67 13.74 6.74
C VAL A 201 0.86 14.83 6.06
N ASP A 202 1.38 15.35 4.95
CA ASP A 202 0.71 16.35 4.11
C ASP A 202 -0.30 15.70 3.15
N VAL A 203 0.05 14.54 2.58
CA VAL A 203 -0.79 13.79 1.65
C VAL A 203 -0.65 12.29 1.84
N LEU A 204 -1.78 11.60 1.82
CA LEU A 204 -1.89 10.14 1.88
C LEU A 204 -2.49 9.61 0.58
N CYS A 205 -1.86 8.61 -0.01
CA CYS A 205 -2.43 7.75 -1.05
C CYS A 205 -3.13 6.57 -0.38
N PHE A 206 -4.40 6.72 -0.05
CA PHE A 206 -5.17 5.70 0.69
C PHE A 206 -5.61 4.57 -0.23
N GLY A 207 -5.08 3.37 -0.01
CA GLY A 207 -5.32 2.20 -0.85
C GLY A 207 -6.68 1.54 -0.62
N GLY A 208 -7.45 1.39 -1.71
CA GLY A 208 -8.72 0.66 -1.73
C GLY A 208 -8.61 -0.71 -2.41
N SER A 209 -7.88 -0.78 -3.52
CA SER A 209 -7.80 -1.98 -4.37
C SER A 209 -7.30 -3.21 -3.61
N LYS A 210 -6.21 -3.10 -2.85
CA LYS A 210 -5.63 -4.22 -2.09
C LYS A 210 -6.45 -4.65 -0.88
N ASN A 211 -7.47 -3.87 -0.52
CA ASN A 211 -8.33 -4.12 0.64
C ASN A 211 -9.76 -4.53 0.27
N GLY A 212 -9.97 -5.08 -0.93
CA GLY A 212 -11.25 -5.63 -1.35
C GLY A 212 -12.06 -4.77 -2.32
N MET A 213 -11.52 -3.68 -2.86
CA MET A 213 -12.13 -2.97 -3.96
C MET A 213 -11.63 -3.50 -5.31
N ALA A 214 -12.44 -3.34 -6.37
CA ALA A 214 -12.03 -3.73 -7.73
C ALA A 214 -10.90 -2.85 -8.27
N LEU A 215 -10.97 -1.57 -7.96
CA LEU A 215 -10.07 -0.50 -8.40
C LEU A 215 -10.39 0.77 -7.62
N GLY A 216 -9.47 1.72 -7.64
CA GLY A 216 -9.67 3.06 -7.06
C GLY A 216 -8.93 3.27 -5.74
N GLU A 217 -8.12 4.32 -5.75
CA GLU A 217 -7.40 4.83 -4.59
C GLU A 217 -7.91 6.23 -4.27
N ALA A 218 -7.83 6.63 -3.00
CA ALA A 218 -8.15 8.00 -2.59
C ALA A 218 -6.86 8.77 -2.28
N VAL A 219 -6.63 9.88 -2.98
CA VAL A 219 -5.57 10.83 -2.64
C VAL A 219 -6.15 11.86 -1.66
N VAL A 220 -5.64 11.87 -0.44
CA VAL A 220 -6.15 12.69 0.67
C VAL A 220 -5.11 13.73 1.05
N PHE A 221 -5.37 14.98 0.74
CA PHE A 221 -4.52 16.10 1.14
C PHE A 221 -5.01 16.68 2.47
N PHE A 222 -4.24 16.47 3.51
CA PHE A 222 -4.46 17.09 4.82
C PHE A 222 -4.04 18.56 4.80
N ASN A 223 -2.99 18.88 4.05
CA ASN A 223 -2.64 20.25 3.72
C ASN A 223 -3.34 20.68 2.41
N ARG A 224 -4.48 21.31 2.54
CA ARG A 224 -5.39 21.68 1.44
C ARG A 224 -4.74 22.59 0.39
N GLU A 225 -3.78 23.41 0.78
CA GLU A 225 -3.07 24.30 -0.16
C GLU A 225 -2.27 23.52 -1.22
N LEU A 226 -1.82 22.32 -0.88
CA LEU A 226 -1.06 21.43 -1.79
C LEU A 226 -1.97 20.72 -2.80
N ALA A 227 -3.28 20.76 -2.58
CA ALA A 227 -4.29 20.20 -3.48
C ALA A 227 -4.70 21.16 -4.60
N ARG A 228 -4.20 22.40 -4.59
CA ARG A 228 -4.52 23.37 -5.64
C ARG A 228 -4.20 22.80 -7.00
N GLU A 229 -5.18 22.90 -7.92
CA GLU A 229 -5.03 22.41 -9.31
C GLU A 229 -4.77 20.91 -9.44
N PHE A 230 -4.98 20.10 -8.39
CA PHE A 230 -4.80 18.65 -8.47
C PHE A 230 -5.82 17.98 -9.42
N ASP A 231 -7.02 18.55 -9.53
CA ASP A 231 -8.05 18.17 -10.52
C ASP A 231 -7.55 18.33 -11.97
N TYR A 232 -6.78 19.38 -12.27
CA TYR A 232 -6.13 19.53 -13.60
C TYR A 232 -5.11 18.44 -13.84
N ARG A 233 -4.33 18.03 -12.83
CA ARG A 233 -3.41 16.89 -12.92
C ARG A 233 -4.15 15.59 -13.16
N CYS A 234 -5.25 15.34 -12.45
CA CYS A 234 -6.13 14.20 -12.69
C CYS A 234 -6.70 14.21 -14.11
N LYS A 235 -7.14 15.36 -14.60
CA LYS A 235 -7.66 15.49 -15.96
C LYS A 235 -6.59 15.22 -17.01
N GLN A 236 -5.43 15.82 -16.88
CA GLN A 236 -4.33 15.70 -17.81
C GLN A 236 -3.77 14.28 -17.92
N SER A 237 -3.72 13.56 -16.79
CA SER A 237 -3.23 12.19 -16.71
C SER A 237 -4.30 11.12 -17.03
N GLY A 238 -5.54 11.53 -17.38
CA GLY A 238 -6.64 10.60 -17.65
C GLY A 238 -7.28 9.98 -16.39
N GLN A 239 -6.98 10.51 -15.19
CA GLN A 239 -7.52 9.98 -13.93
C GLN A 239 -8.87 10.57 -13.53
N LEU A 240 -9.30 11.69 -14.14
CA LEU A 240 -10.63 12.25 -13.92
C LEU A 240 -11.68 11.46 -14.72
N ALA A 241 -12.20 10.41 -14.10
CA ALA A 241 -13.17 9.51 -14.75
C ALA A 241 -14.50 10.21 -15.03
N SER A 242 -15.05 10.05 -16.25
CA SER A 242 -16.35 10.63 -16.62
C SER A 242 -17.50 10.08 -15.76
N LYS A 243 -17.42 8.81 -15.35
CA LYS A 243 -18.37 8.16 -14.44
C LYS A 243 -17.69 7.91 -13.09
N MET A 244 -17.22 8.97 -12.44
CA MET A 244 -16.44 8.92 -11.20
C MET A 244 -17.15 8.12 -10.10
N ARG A 245 -18.48 8.13 -10.07
CA ARG A 245 -19.27 7.35 -9.10
C ARG A 245 -18.88 5.88 -9.02
N PHE A 246 -18.38 5.26 -10.10
CA PHE A 246 -17.97 3.86 -10.07
C PHE A 246 -16.58 3.64 -9.44
N LEU A 247 -15.78 4.69 -9.33
CA LEU A 247 -14.55 4.68 -8.52
C LEU A 247 -14.83 4.99 -7.05
N SER A 248 -15.75 5.93 -6.78
CA SER A 248 -15.98 6.45 -5.44
C SER A 248 -17.03 5.66 -4.64
N ALA A 249 -18.07 5.09 -5.27
CA ALA A 249 -19.12 4.36 -4.56
C ALA A 249 -18.60 3.14 -3.76
N PRO A 250 -17.64 2.34 -4.24
CA PRO A 250 -17.06 1.27 -3.43
C PRO A 250 -16.49 1.77 -2.09
N TRP A 251 -15.91 2.98 -2.04
CA TRP A 251 -15.43 3.61 -0.81
C TRP A 251 -16.55 3.81 0.22
N VAL A 252 -17.77 4.13 -0.24
CA VAL A 252 -18.93 4.26 0.66
C VAL A 252 -19.22 2.92 1.34
N GLY A 253 -19.21 1.82 0.59
CA GLY A 253 -19.41 0.48 1.14
C GLY A 253 -18.32 0.08 2.12
N MET A 254 -17.07 0.42 1.82
CA MET A 254 -15.92 0.10 2.67
C MET A 254 -15.91 0.89 3.98
N LEU A 255 -16.28 2.17 3.93
CA LEU A 255 -16.12 3.09 5.07
C LEU A 255 -17.35 3.14 5.99
N GLN A 256 -18.57 3.08 5.43
CA GLN A 256 -19.81 3.35 6.17
C GLN A 256 -19.97 2.48 7.43
N ASP A 257 -19.65 1.18 7.34
CA ASP A 257 -19.77 0.22 8.44
C ASP A 257 -18.42 -0.34 8.89
N GLY A 258 -17.32 0.34 8.56
CA GLY A 258 -15.97 -0.04 8.96
C GLY A 258 -15.44 -1.33 8.31
N ALA A 259 -15.99 -1.75 7.17
CA ALA A 259 -15.57 -2.95 6.45
C ALA A 259 -14.09 -2.89 6.07
N TRP A 260 -13.59 -1.72 5.68
CA TRP A 260 -12.18 -1.49 5.36
C TRP A 260 -11.23 -1.95 6.46
N LEU A 261 -11.58 -1.74 7.73
CA LEU A 261 -10.77 -2.14 8.89
C LEU A 261 -10.96 -3.62 9.21
N ARG A 262 -12.19 -4.14 9.14
CA ARG A 262 -12.47 -5.57 9.39
C ARG A 262 -11.73 -6.47 8.39
N HIS A 263 -11.73 -6.12 7.11
CA HIS A 263 -11.02 -6.88 6.08
C HIS A 263 -9.50 -6.85 6.28
N ALA A 264 -8.95 -5.71 6.64
CA ALA A 264 -7.55 -5.58 6.98
C ALA A 264 -7.16 -6.37 8.25
N GLN A 265 -7.98 -6.34 9.29
CA GLN A 265 -7.81 -7.15 10.50
C GLN A 265 -7.81 -8.64 10.18
N HIS A 266 -8.75 -9.10 9.33
CA HIS A 266 -8.81 -10.48 8.89
C HIS A 266 -7.55 -10.89 8.12
N ALA A 267 -7.12 -10.12 7.13
CA ALA A 267 -5.90 -10.40 6.36
C ALA A 267 -4.66 -10.48 7.28
N ASN A 268 -4.54 -9.56 8.25
CA ASN A 268 -3.46 -9.58 9.24
C ASN A 268 -3.53 -10.81 10.15
N ALA A 269 -4.73 -11.23 10.55
CA ALA A 269 -4.91 -12.44 11.37
C ALA A 269 -4.52 -13.72 10.62
N MET A 270 -4.88 -13.83 9.32
CA MET A 270 -4.46 -14.95 8.47
C MET A 270 -2.94 -14.98 8.28
N ALA A 271 -2.31 -13.83 8.11
CA ALA A 271 -0.85 -13.74 8.06
C ALA A 271 -0.20 -14.13 9.39
N ALA A 272 -0.80 -13.81 10.52
CA ALA A 272 -0.34 -14.23 11.83
C ALA A 272 -0.44 -15.75 12.00
N HIS A 273 -1.55 -16.36 11.58
CA HIS A 273 -1.72 -17.81 11.58
C HIS A 273 -0.69 -18.51 10.68
N LEU A 274 -0.45 -17.96 9.49
CA LEU A 274 0.57 -18.45 8.55
C LEU A 274 1.97 -18.37 9.17
N GLU A 275 2.34 -17.22 9.75
CA GLU A 275 3.63 -17.03 10.42
C GLU A 275 3.83 -18.03 11.56
N GLN A 276 2.84 -18.20 12.44
CA GLN A 276 2.89 -19.13 13.56
C GLN A 276 3.12 -20.57 13.08
N SER A 277 2.42 -20.96 12.01
CA SER A 277 2.56 -22.27 11.40
C SER A 277 3.95 -22.50 10.80
N LEU A 278 4.50 -21.48 10.11
CA LEU A 278 5.84 -21.53 9.52
C LEU A 278 6.94 -21.58 10.61
N ARG A 279 6.79 -20.86 11.73
CA ARG A 279 7.72 -20.92 12.87
C ARG A 279 7.85 -22.31 13.49
N SER A 280 6.85 -23.17 13.31
CA SER A 280 6.89 -24.57 13.77
C SER A 280 7.76 -25.48 12.90
N LEU A 281 8.28 -24.99 11.78
CA LEU A 281 9.10 -25.72 10.82
C LEU A 281 10.57 -25.26 10.93
N PRO A 282 11.46 -26.10 11.49
CA PRO A 282 12.84 -25.70 11.76
C PRO A 282 13.65 -25.40 10.49
N GLU A 283 13.23 -25.94 9.33
CA GLU A 283 13.85 -25.72 8.02
C GLU A 283 13.51 -24.36 7.42
N ILE A 284 12.52 -23.67 7.98
CA ILE A 284 12.01 -22.40 7.43
C ILE A 284 12.54 -21.21 8.26
N LYS A 285 13.19 -20.29 7.56
CA LYS A 285 13.68 -19.05 8.15
C LYS A 285 12.75 -17.89 7.79
N LEU A 286 12.25 -17.18 8.80
CA LEU A 286 11.56 -15.89 8.62
C LEU A 286 12.62 -14.81 8.37
N LEU A 287 12.38 -13.96 7.37
CA LEU A 287 13.35 -12.95 6.92
C LEU A 287 13.14 -11.59 7.58
N PHE A 288 11.88 -11.21 7.82
CA PHE A 288 11.50 -9.92 8.42
C PHE A 288 10.42 -10.12 9.48
N PRO A 289 10.30 -9.18 10.43
CA PRO A 289 9.16 -9.15 11.36
C PRO A 289 7.84 -8.97 10.59
N ARG A 290 6.87 -9.88 10.81
CA ARG A 290 5.52 -9.68 10.28
C ARG A 290 4.78 -8.68 11.18
N GLN A 291 4.33 -7.57 10.62
CA GLN A 291 3.50 -6.58 11.33
C GLN A 291 2.17 -6.30 10.60
N ALA A 292 2.05 -6.69 9.32
CA ALA A 292 0.85 -6.55 8.51
C ALA A 292 0.42 -7.91 7.91
N ASN A 293 -0.12 -7.90 6.69
CA ASN A 293 -0.70 -9.05 6.01
C ASN A 293 0.28 -9.89 5.18
N SER A 294 1.60 -9.67 5.30
CA SER A 294 2.61 -10.43 4.55
C SER A 294 3.63 -11.11 5.45
N VAL A 295 4.06 -12.32 5.06
CA VAL A 295 5.12 -13.09 5.69
C VAL A 295 6.23 -13.31 4.70
N PHE A 296 7.47 -13.06 5.11
CA PHE A 296 8.65 -13.27 4.29
C PHE A 296 9.46 -14.44 4.82
N VAL A 297 9.72 -15.42 3.94
CA VAL A 297 10.37 -16.67 4.30
C VAL A 297 11.44 -17.03 3.29
N GLU A 298 12.48 -17.70 3.76
CA GLU A 298 13.43 -18.40 2.89
C GLU A 298 12.97 -19.84 2.70
N LEU A 299 12.68 -20.23 1.45
CA LEU A 299 12.30 -21.58 1.07
C LEU A 299 13.45 -22.24 0.31
N PRO A 300 13.81 -23.51 0.66
CA PRO A 300 14.75 -24.27 -0.15
C PRO A 300 14.27 -24.37 -1.60
N ALA A 301 15.17 -24.14 -2.56
CA ALA A 301 14.81 -24.08 -3.97
C ALA A 301 14.02 -25.31 -4.47
N PRO A 302 14.38 -26.56 -4.13
CA PRO A 302 13.59 -27.72 -4.56
C PRO A 302 12.17 -27.73 -4.00
N VAL A 303 11.99 -27.28 -2.75
CA VAL A 303 10.68 -27.20 -2.09
C VAL A 303 9.83 -26.11 -2.74
N ARG A 304 10.42 -24.93 -2.96
CA ARG A 304 9.76 -23.82 -3.66
C ARG A 304 9.26 -24.22 -5.05
N ASP A 305 10.14 -24.86 -5.84
CA ASP A 305 9.84 -25.25 -7.22
C ASP A 305 8.73 -26.31 -7.27
N GLU A 306 8.69 -27.22 -6.28
CA GLU A 306 7.64 -28.22 -6.17
C GLU A 306 6.30 -27.61 -5.68
N MET A 307 6.33 -26.60 -4.79
CA MET A 307 5.13 -25.83 -4.42
C MET A 307 4.50 -25.16 -5.66
N TYR A 308 5.31 -24.55 -6.54
CA TYR A 308 4.81 -24.00 -7.82
C TYR A 308 4.17 -25.08 -8.71
N LYS A 309 4.77 -26.28 -8.81
CA LYS A 309 4.19 -27.39 -9.58
C LYS A 309 2.87 -27.90 -8.99
N ARG A 310 2.69 -27.81 -7.67
CA ARG A 310 1.41 -28.08 -7.00
C ARG A 310 0.36 -27.00 -7.22
N GLY A 311 0.72 -25.92 -7.93
CA GLY A 311 -0.16 -24.81 -8.29
C GLY A 311 -0.19 -23.68 -7.29
N TRP A 312 0.66 -23.66 -6.27
CA TRP A 312 0.77 -22.53 -5.36
C TRP A 312 1.40 -21.33 -6.07
N MET A 313 0.83 -20.15 -5.87
CA MET A 313 1.35 -18.88 -6.38
C MET A 313 1.85 -18.03 -5.23
N PHE A 314 3.10 -17.60 -5.29
CA PHE A 314 3.73 -16.60 -4.41
C PHE A 314 4.96 -16.02 -5.10
N TYR A 315 5.45 -14.88 -4.64
CA TYR A 315 6.60 -14.24 -5.28
C TYR A 315 7.93 -14.64 -4.63
N ASN A 316 8.93 -14.92 -5.47
CA ASN A 316 10.33 -14.81 -5.07
C ASN A 316 10.69 -13.31 -5.07
N PHE A 317 10.80 -12.71 -3.90
CA PHE A 317 10.80 -11.25 -3.74
C PHE A 317 12.18 -10.69 -3.40
N ILE A 318 12.98 -11.40 -2.59
CA ILE A 318 14.28 -10.93 -2.12
C ILE A 318 15.34 -11.99 -2.34
N GLY A 319 16.39 -11.65 -3.09
CA GLY A 319 17.55 -12.49 -3.30
C GLY A 319 17.20 -13.88 -3.86
N LYS A 320 18.05 -14.87 -3.59
CA LYS A 320 17.86 -16.25 -4.01
C LYS A 320 17.11 -17.04 -2.93
N GLY A 321 15.79 -17.15 -3.06
CA GLY A 321 14.98 -17.98 -2.17
C GLY A 321 14.11 -17.22 -1.15
N GLY A 322 14.24 -15.92 -1.05
CA GLY A 322 13.37 -15.09 -0.21
C GLY A 322 11.99 -14.92 -0.84
N CYS A 323 10.98 -15.61 -0.30
CA CYS A 323 9.62 -15.61 -0.81
C CYS A 323 8.73 -14.70 0.05
N ARG A 324 7.84 -13.95 -0.61
CA ARG A 324 6.76 -13.21 0.02
C ARG A 324 5.47 -14.01 -0.08
N LEU A 325 4.84 -14.25 1.07
CA LEU A 325 3.51 -14.83 1.20
C LEU A 325 2.55 -13.76 1.68
N MET A 326 1.55 -13.42 0.87
CA MET A 326 0.62 -12.31 1.10
C MET A 326 -0.79 -12.85 1.36
N CYS A 327 -1.39 -12.48 2.48
CA CYS A 327 -2.79 -12.75 2.78
C CYS A 327 -3.67 -11.57 2.33
N ALA A 328 -4.84 -11.89 1.82
CA ALA A 328 -5.84 -10.93 1.36
C ALA A 328 -7.09 -10.95 2.27
N TRP A 329 -8.04 -10.07 1.99
CA TRP A 329 -9.28 -9.96 2.74
C TRP A 329 -10.14 -11.24 2.73
N ASP A 330 -9.97 -12.10 1.72
CA ASP A 330 -10.68 -13.36 1.51
C ASP A 330 -9.86 -14.62 1.80
N THR A 331 -8.61 -14.50 2.24
CA THR A 331 -7.78 -15.63 2.63
C THR A 331 -8.41 -16.37 3.82
N THR A 332 -8.54 -17.69 3.70
CA THR A 332 -9.15 -18.52 4.75
C THR A 332 -8.11 -19.29 5.58
N GLU A 333 -8.51 -19.75 6.76
CA GLU A 333 -7.68 -20.69 7.56
C GLU A 333 -7.42 -21.98 6.79
N GLU A 334 -8.36 -22.42 5.95
CA GLU A 334 -8.20 -23.61 5.12
C GLU A 334 -7.07 -23.44 4.09
N ASP A 335 -6.97 -22.25 3.47
CA ASP A 335 -5.89 -21.94 2.53
C ASP A 335 -4.52 -22.01 3.21
N VAL A 336 -4.42 -21.40 4.40
CA VAL A 336 -3.20 -21.44 5.21
C VAL A 336 -2.84 -22.90 5.56
N ASN A 337 -3.82 -23.66 6.06
CA ASN A 337 -3.60 -25.03 6.49
C ASN A 337 -3.19 -25.96 5.32
N LYS A 338 -3.80 -25.79 4.14
CA LYS A 338 -3.42 -26.53 2.91
C LYS A 338 -1.97 -26.20 2.48
N PHE A 339 -1.62 -24.91 2.48
CA PHE A 339 -0.26 -24.47 2.16
C PHE A 339 0.77 -25.11 3.10
N ILE A 340 0.52 -25.05 4.39
CA ILE A 340 1.40 -25.62 5.41
C ILE A 340 1.47 -27.15 5.32
N ALA A 341 0.37 -27.84 4.99
CA ALA A 341 0.36 -29.28 4.82
C ALA A 341 1.24 -29.72 3.63
N ASP A 342 1.07 -29.08 2.48
CA ASP A 342 1.89 -29.33 1.29
C ASP A 342 3.38 -29.03 1.56
N LEU A 343 3.67 -27.92 2.25
CA LEU A 343 5.04 -27.54 2.63
C LEU A 343 5.69 -28.59 3.56
N LYS A 344 4.98 -29.04 4.59
CA LYS A 344 5.44 -30.09 5.52
C LYS A 344 5.74 -31.41 4.82
N GLU A 345 4.89 -31.81 3.89
CA GLU A 345 5.09 -33.03 3.10
C GLU A 345 6.38 -32.96 2.29
N LEU A 346 6.61 -31.84 1.60
CA LEU A 346 7.79 -31.62 0.75
C LEU A 346 9.09 -31.54 1.58
N LEU A 347 9.07 -30.88 2.72
CA LEU A 347 10.23 -30.81 3.62
C LEU A 347 10.61 -32.19 4.11
N ARG A 348 9.62 -33.02 4.50
CA ARG A 348 9.88 -34.42 4.91
C ARG A 348 10.40 -35.30 3.77
N ALA A 349 9.94 -35.10 2.54
CA ALA A 349 10.42 -35.85 1.36
C ALA A 349 11.85 -35.46 1.00
N GLY A 350 12.22 -34.17 1.10
CA GLY A 350 13.59 -33.70 0.85
C GLY A 350 14.61 -34.05 1.94
N ALA A 351 14.14 -34.37 3.14
CA ALA A 351 14.99 -34.80 4.25
C ALA A 351 15.37 -36.29 4.23
N LYS A 352 14.88 -37.10 3.27
CA LYS A 352 15.32 -38.47 3.11
C LYS A 352 16.68 -38.49 2.40
N PRO A 353 17.75 -39.00 3.05
CA PRO A 353 19.02 -39.23 2.34
C PRO A 353 18.79 -40.18 1.17
N ALA A 354 19.42 -39.87 0.03
CA ALA A 354 19.47 -40.75 -1.14
C ALA A 354 20.24 -42.05 -0.82
#